data_16beb75dcb95349fee824fe303e86442
#
_entry.id   16beb75dcb95349fee824fe303e86442
#
_cell.length_a   1.000
_cell.length_b   1.000
_cell.length_c   1.000
_cell.angle_alpha   90.00
_cell.angle_beta   90.00
_cell.angle_gamma   90.00
#
_symmetry.space_group_name_H-M   'P 1'
#
loop_
_entity.id
_entity.type
_entity.pdbx_description
1 polymer ?
#
loop_
_entity_poly.entity_id
_entity_poly.type
_entity_poly.pdbx_seq_one_letter_code
_entity_poly.pdbx_strand_id
1 'polypeptide(L)'
;MKRGLCALASALLLGLCAPGAAQADLTVYVSAEAIPLETARQLAALLEREAAPAEVELIAEQETDDTLRALVLRDEAPLLAICPPEEARLYAKEWMLAVPDVPDGARMAQQVLSACEQDGELFMIPLLAHHRQMAVNRRRLEQEHLSDLLDARTHPVWYPLELQQALEALYDGDTPAMELWPPEPDTCAGLEALVQALFGGAFLSEDGQVCQADCGSAAAALEWLRDMLEGGQIGWAQSREEALEHFLAGETAVFIDWMDADERASRARIRESGLELCTLPYPSSTGMPVHSFEVIGAVVLLTGDAQTDALAKAAAAFLAQDAQVQQILGERGIEEDGAVWLPAVGAHPQGTLLSTLLCDALRGTLMEGRSAAAVLRGVTQALDAAR
;
A
#
# COMPACT_ATOMS: atom_id res chain seq x y z
N MET A 1 -1.67 21.36 -27.82
CA MET A 1 -0.58 21.96 -27.03
C MET A 1 0.15 20.94 -26.12
N LYS A 2 -0.37 19.70 -25.94
CA LYS A 2 0.24 18.66 -25.05
C LYS A 2 1.50 17.95 -25.62
N ARG A 3 1.78 18.02 -26.93
CA ARG A 3 2.96 17.39 -27.54
C ARG A 3 4.27 18.17 -27.38
N GLY A 4 4.21 19.42 -26.90
CA GLY A 4 5.39 20.27 -26.78
C GLY A 4 6.17 20.11 -25.47
N LEU A 5 5.54 19.63 -24.37
CA LEU A 5 6.24 19.51 -23.08
C LEU A 5 7.12 18.24 -23.01
N CYS A 6 6.66 17.10 -23.54
CA CYS A 6 7.51 15.90 -23.61
C CYS A 6 8.76 16.13 -24.47
N ALA A 7 8.63 16.91 -25.56
CA ALA A 7 9.78 17.25 -26.40
C ALA A 7 10.78 18.18 -25.68
N LEU A 8 10.35 18.98 -24.72
CA LEU A 8 11.24 19.84 -23.94
C LEU A 8 12.03 19.06 -22.88
N ALA A 9 11.41 18.06 -22.22
CA ALA A 9 12.12 17.18 -21.29
C ALA A 9 13.19 16.35 -22.00
N SER A 10 12.85 15.77 -23.16
CA SER A 10 13.80 15.03 -23.99
C SER A 10 14.90 15.92 -24.58
N ALA A 11 14.58 17.18 -24.89
CA ALA A 11 15.57 18.14 -25.41
C ALA A 11 16.54 18.66 -24.33
N LEU A 12 16.12 18.73 -23.08
CA LEU A 12 17.00 19.08 -21.95
C LEU A 12 17.99 17.94 -21.65
N LEU A 13 17.58 16.68 -21.78
CA LEU A 13 18.46 15.51 -21.63
C LEU A 13 19.52 15.43 -22.73
N LEU A 14 19.16 15.74 -23.98
CA LEU A 14 20.11 15.72 -25.12
C LEU A 14 21.14 16.85 -25.09
N GLY A 15 20.91 17.91 -24.34
CA GLY A 15 21.83 19.07 -24.22
C GLY A 15 22.96 18.89 -23.20
N LEU A 16 22.90 17.86 -22.34
CA LEU A 16 23.90 17.63 -21.28
C LEU A 16 25.06 16.71 -21.71
N CYS A 17 24.97 16.02 -22.84
CA CYS A 17 26.03 15.17 -23.32
C CYS A 17 27.08 15.94 -24.10
N ALA A 18 28.17 16.37 -23.45
CA ALA A 18 29.39 16.75 -24.14
C ALA A 18 29.99 15.47 -24.78
N PRO A 19 30.41 15.52 -26.08
CA PRO A 19 31.02 14.36 -26.74
C PRO A 19 32.34 14.02 -26.06
N GLY A 20 32.37 12.90 -25.32
CA GLY A 20 33.59 12.40 -24.65
C GLY A 20 33.48 12.20 -23.14
N ALA A 21 32.35 12.55 -22.51
CA ALA A 21 32.08 12.12 -21.12
C ALA A 21 31.75 10.62 -21.12
N ALA A 22 32.30 9.86 -20.17
CA ALA A 22 31.85 8.50 -19.90
C ALA A 22 30.34 8.56 -19.66
N GLN A 23 29.60 7.70 -20.33
CA GLN A 23 28.15 7.58 -20.12
C GLN A 23 27.94 7.13 -18.67
N ALA A 24 27.21 7.91 -17.90
CA ALA A 24 26.92 7.54 -16.52
C ALA A 24 25.87 6.42 -16.55
N ASP A 25 26.13 5.35 -15.87
CA ASP A 25 25.17 4.25 -15.72
C ASP A 25 24.09 4.69 -14.70
N LEU A 26 22.84 4.34 -14.97
CA LEU A 26 21.71 4.59 -14.08
C LEU A 26 21.37 3.30 -13.33
N THR A 27 21.79 3.20 -12.07
CA THR A 27 21.37 2.09 -11.20
C THR A 27 19.98 2.34 -10.63
N VAL A 28 19.07 1.40 -10.85
CA VAL A 28 17.68 1.46 -10.36
C VAL A 28 17.39 0.28 -9.47
N TYR A 29 17.15 0.55 -8.20
CA TYR A 29 16.67 -0.46 -7.25
C TYR A 29 15.15 -0.54 -7.28
N VAL A 30 14.62 -1.75 -7.15
CA VAL A 30 13.17 -2.00 -7.02
C VAL A 30 12.94 -2.97 -5.87
N SER A 31 12.20 -2.50 -4.86
CA SER A 31 11.79 -3.33 -3.73
C SER A 31 10.87 -4.48 -4.17
N ALA A 32 10.98 -5.61 -3.50
CA ALA A 32 10.16 -6.79 -3.75
C ALA A 32 8.66 -6.51 -3.60
N GLU A 33 8.32 -5.64 -2.66
CA GLU A 33 6.94 -5.27 -2.35
C GLU A 33 6.38 -4.19 -3.27
N ALA A 34 7.26 -3.43 -3.97
CA ALA A 34 6.83 -2.29 -4.75
C ALA A 34 6.05 -2.69 -6.02
N ILE A 35 6.66 -3.49 -6.87
CA ILE A 35 6.09 -3.90 -8.16
C ILE A 35 6.60 -5.29 -8.56
N PRO A 36 5.83 -6.06 -9.35
CA PRO A 36 6.28 -7.35 -9.87
C PRO A 36 7.56 -7.23 -10.70
N LEU A 37 8.46 -8.20 -10.59
CA LEU A 37 9.74 -8.24 -11.29
C LEU A 37 9.64 -7.98 -12.80
N GLU A 38 8.63 -8.56 -13.46
CA GLU A 38 8.40 -8.34 -14.90
C GLU A 38 8.06 -6.88 -15.20
N THR A 39 7.29 -6.23 -14.33
CA THR A 39 6.97 -4.79 -14.41
C THR A 39 8.23 -3.95 -14.22
N ALA A 40 9.09 -4.31 -13.25
CA ALA A 40 10.37 -3.65 -13.02
C ALA A 40 11.28 -3.70 -14.24
N ARG A 41 11.38 -4.87 -14.88
CA ARG A 41 12.16 -5.06 -16.12
C ARG A 41 11.61 -4.22 -17.29
N GLN A 42 10.29 -4.13 -17.42
CA GLN A 42 9.66 -3.30 -18.45
C GLN A 42 9.93 -1.81 -18.23
N LEU A 43 9.91 -1.35 -16.97
CA LEU A 43 10.26 0.02 -16.63
C LEU A 43 11.73 0.33 -16.88
N ALA A 44 12.66 -0.57 -16.52
CA ALA A 44 14.08 -0.40 -16.78
C ALA A 44 14.37 -0.30 -18.30
N ALA A 45 13.80 -1.21 -19.11
CA ALA A 45 13.92 -1.16 -20.55
C ALA A 45 13.30 0.12 -21.16
N LEU A 46 12.24 0.65 -20.59
CA LEU A 46 11.63 1.90 -21.02
C LEU A 46 12.51 3.10 -20.67
N LEU A 47 13.07 3.14 -19.46
CA LEU A 47 14.02 4.17 -19.02
C LEU A 47 15.25 4.21 -19.94
N GLU A 48 15.86 3.05 -20.23
CA GLU A 48 17.02 2.94 -21.12
C GLU A 48 16.72 3.49 -22.52
N ARG A 49 15.54 3.18 -23.06
CA ARG A 49 15.15 3.59 -24.41
C ARG A 49 14.77 5.07 -24.53
N GLU A 50 14.05 5.63 -23.55
CA GLU A 50 13.37 6.91 -23.71
C GLU A 50 13.91 8.04 -22.79
N ALA A 51 14.45 7.68 -21.62
CA ALA A 51 14.75 8.67 -20.59
C ALA A 51 16.25 8.91 -20.38
N ALA A 52 17.07 7.89 -20.57
CA ALA A 52 18.47 7.96 -20.22
C ALA A 52 19.35 7.63 -21.42
N PRO A 53 20.30 8.48 -21.81
CA PRO A 53 21.39 8.10 -22.73
C PRO A 53 22.44 7.26 -21.98
N ALA A 54 22.03 6.40 -21.06
CA ALA A 54 22.85 5.64 -20.15
C ALA A 54 22.38 4.18 -20.17
N GLU A 55 23.26 3.25 -19.87
CA GLU A 55 22.87 1.87 -19.55
C GLU A 55 22.12 1.87 -18.22
N VAL A 56 20.99 1.13 -18.16
CA VAL A 56 20.19 1.02 -16.95
C VAL A 56 20.49 -0.31 -16.29
N GLU A 57 21.12 -0.27 -15.12
CA GLU A 57 21.34 -1.43 -14.28
C GLU A 57 20.15 -1.57 -13.31
N LEU A 58 19.39 -2.67 -13.45
CA LEU A 58 18.27 -2.98 -12.57
C LEU A 58 18.74 -3.87 -11.42
N ILE A 59 18.56 -3.41 -10.20
CA ILE A 59 18.74 -4.19 -8.97
C ILE A 59 17.34 -4.50 -8.43
N ALA A 60 16.82 -5.69 -8.75
CA ALA A 60 15.52 -6.13 -8.25
C ALA A 60 15.72 -7.01 -7.03
N GLU A 61 15.15 -6.63 -5.90
CA GLU A 61 15.27 -7.36 -4.63
C GLU A 61 14.84 -8.83 -4.77
N GLN A 62 13.81 -9.11 -5.60
CA GLN A 62 13.36 -10.49 -5.89
C GLN A 62 14.43 -11.39 -6.54
N GLU A 63 15.49 -10.82 -7.11
CA GLU A 63 16.56 -11.56 -7.79
C GLU A 63 17.85 -11.64 -6.97
N THR A 64 18.09 -10.67 -6.08
CA THR A 64 19.39 -10.51 -5.41
C THR A 64 19.34 -10.69 -3.90
N ASP A 65 18.16 -10.68 -3.30
CA ASP A 65 17.93 -10.58 -1.83
C ASP A 65 18.60 -9.33 -1.21
N ASP A 66 19.03 -8.37 -2.03
CA ASP A 66 19.66 -7.13 -1.59
C ASP A 66 18.61 -6.06 -1.32
N THR A 67 18.36 -5.76 -0.06
CA THR A 67 17.49 -4.64 0.33
C THR A 67 18.19 -3.29 0.09
N LEU A 68 17.40 -2.22 -0.10
CA LEU A 68 17.94 -0.85 -0.20
C LEU A 68 18.88 -0.53 0.97
N ARG A 69 18.52 -0.96 2.17
CA ARG A 69 19.35 -0.81 3.36
C ARG A 69 20.70 -1.50 3.24
N ALA A 70 20.73 -2.73 2.70
CA ALA A 70 21.96 -3.48 2.55
C ALA A 70 22.89 -2.81 1.54
N LEU A 71 22.35 -2.31 0.43
CA LEU A 71 23.11 -1.57 -0.60
C LEU A 71 23.70 -0.28 -0.04
N VAL A 72 22.91 0.51 0.69
CA VAL A 72 23.36 1.75 1.32
C VAL A 72 24.48 1.49 2.35
N LEU A 73 24.34 0.45 3.17
CA LEU A 73 25.36 0.10 4.19
C LEU A 73 26.69 -0.40 3.58
N ARG A 74 26.66 -0.91 2.33
CA ARG A 74 27.86 -1.34 1.62
C ARG A 74 28.48 -0.25 0.75
N ASP A 75 27.94 0.97 0.79
CA ASP A 75 28.34 2.08 -0.09
C ASP A 75 28.09 1.78 -1.60
N GLU A 76 27.03 0.99 -1.87
CA GLU A 76 26.57 0.57 -3.20
C GLU A 76 25.18 1.14 -3.47
N ALA A 77 24.86 2.31 -2.92
CA ALA A 77 23.56 2.93 -3.03
C ALA A 77 23.14 3.14 -4.51
N PRO A 78 21.91 2.74 -4.90
CA PRO A 78 21.41 3.00 -6.24
C PRO A 78 21.19 4.50 -6.44
N LEU A 79 21.11 4.94 -7.70
CA LEU A 79 20.79 6.35 -8.02
C LEU A 79 19.31 6.65 -7.93
N LEU A 80 18.49 5.65 -8.22
CA LEU A 80 17.03 5.71 -8.18
C LEU A 80 16.49 4.47 -7.46
N ALA A 81 15.57 4.66 -6.53
CA ALA A 81 14.87 3.55 -5.89
C ALA A 81 13.36 3.65 -6.14
N ILE A 82 12.73 2.52 -6.44
CA ILE A 82 11.27 2.36 -6.52
C ILE A 82 10.87 1.48 -5.33
N CYS A 83 10.25 2.08 -4.32
CA CYS A 83 9.98 1.42 -3.04
C CYS A 83 8.79 2.07 -2.31
N PRO A 84 8.28 1.46 -1.24
CA PRO A 84 7.34 2.10 -0.32
C PRO A 84 7.99 3.28 0.44
N PRO A 85 7.20 4.27 0.90
CA PRO A 85 7.71 5.44 1.64
C PRO A 85 8.47 5.09 2.92
N GLU A 86 8.06 4.07 3.65
CA GLU A 86 8.71 3.63 4.90
C GLU A 86 10.13 3.15 4.69
N GLU A 87 10.39 2.45 3.59
CA GLU A 87 11.72 1.99 3.23
C GLU A 87 12.64 3.18 2.88
N ALA A 88 12.11 4.14 2.11
CA ALA A 88 12.83 5.32 1.68
C ALA A 88 13.06 6.33 2.80
N ARG A 89 12.09 6.51 3.70
CA ARG A 89 12.07 7.54 4.75
C ARG A 89 13.26 7.48 5.69
N LEU A 90 13.81 6.29 5.92
CA LEU A 90 14.99 6.09 6.76
C LEU A 90 16.19 6.90 6.27
N TYR A 91 16.25 7.21 4.97
CA TYR A 91 17.36 7.88 4.31
C TYR A 91 17.05 9.33 3.89
N ALA A 92 15.79 9.76 4.03
CA ALA A 92 15.29 11.03 3.49
C ALA A 92 16.09 12.26 3.97
N LYS A 93 16.62 12.23 5.21
CA LYS A 93 17.33 13.39 5.79
C LYS A 93 18.78 13.54 5.32
N GLU A 94 19.42 12.46 4.92
CA GLU A 94 20.86 12.47 4.68
C GLU A 94 21.22 12.37 3.19
N TRP A 95 20.39 11.71 2.38
CA TRP A 95 20.79 11.21 1.07
C TRP A 95 19.75 11.41 -0.03
N MET A 96 18.57 11.91 0.30
CA MET A 96 17.47 12.04 -0.66
C MET A 96 17.27 13.48 -1.11
N LEU A 97 16.95 13.59 -2.38
CA LEU A 97 16.55 14.86 -2.94
C LEU A 97 15.09 15.12 -2.62
N ALA A 98 14.80 16.26 -1.99
CA ALA A 98 13.47 16.82 -2.04
C ALA A 98 13.08 17.00 -3.50
N VAL A 99 11.94 16.41 -3.89
CA VAL A 99 11.41 16.55 -5.24
C VAL A 99 10.47 17.75 -5.21
N PRO A 100 10.82 18.87 -5.86
CA PRO A 100 10.11 20.13 -5.64
C PRO A 100 8.69 20.17 -6.20
N ASP A 101 8.32 19.33 -7.16
CA ASP A 101 7.03 19.43 -7.83
C ASP A 101 6.44 18.06 -8.17
N VAL A 102 5.24 17.77 -7.65
CA VAL A 102 4.36 16.75 -8.24
C VAL A 102 3.92 17.27 -9.61
N PRO A 103 4.08 16.48 -10.67
CA PRO A 103 3.73 16.95 -12.02
C PRO A 103 2.26 17.39 -12.10
N ASP A 104 2.02 18.57 -12.65
CA ASP A 104 0.68 19.04 -13.01
C ASP A 104 -0.06 17.97 -13.84
N GLY A 105 -1.04 17.30 -13.24
CA GLY A 105 -1.84 16.27 -13.89
C GLY A 105 -1.90 14.93 -13.18
N ALA A 106 -1.04 14.66 -12.22
CA ALA A 106 -1.24 13.57 -11.27
C ALA A 106 -2.16 14.08 -10.15
N ARG A 107 -3.47 13.97 -10.35
CA ARG A 107 -4.43 14.19 -9.26
C ARG A 107 -4.35 12.99 -8.33
N MET A 108 -3.43 13.05 -7.40
CA MET A 108 -3.38 12.11 -6.29
C MET A 108 -4.11 12.71 -5.10
N ALA A 109 -4.81 11.87 -4.37
CA ALA A 109 -5.41 12.28 -3.12
C ALA A 109 -4.35 12.90 -2.20
N GLN A 110 -4.71 13.93 -1.43
CA GLN A 110 -3.77 14.62 -0.53
C GLN A 110 -3.09 13.65 0.43
N GLN A 111 -3.78 12.59 0.84
CA GLN A 111 -3.25 11.55 1.72
C GLN A 111 -2.10 10.75 1.07
N VAL A 112 -2.17 10.49 -0.24
CA VAL A 112 -1.08 9.84 -0.99
C VAL A 112 0.16 10.73 -1.01
N LEU A 113 -0.03 12.04 -1.23
CA LEU A 113 1.05 13.01 -1.18
C LEU A 113 1.66 13.11 0.21
N SER A 114 0.81 13.16 1.26
CA SER A 114 1.27 13.22 2.65
C SER A 114 2.13 12.01 3.04
N ALA A 115 1.86 10.82 2.48
CA ALA A 115 2.70 9.65 2.70
C ALA A 115 4.12 9.82 2.12
N CYS A 116 4.29 10.66 1.10
CA CYS A 116 5.54 10.97 0.44
C CYS A 116 6.23 12.25 0.95
N GLU A 117 5.66 12.89 2.00
CA GLU A 117 6.20 14.11 2.60
C GLU A 117 6.94 13.83 3.91
N GLN A 118 7.99 14.61 4.15
CA GLN A 118 8.68 14.70 5.43
C GLN A 118 9.05 16.16 5.71
N ASP A 119 8.71 16.65 6.89
CA ASP A 119 8.96 18.04 7.31
C ASP A 119 8.35 19.09 6.33
N GLY A 120 7.25 18.72 5.62
CA GLY A 120 6.57 19.58 4.63
C GLY A 120 7.21 19.59 3.24
N GLU A 121 8.17 18.73 2.98
CA GLU A 121 8.81 18.57 1.68
C GLU A 121 8.64 17.14 1.15
N LEU A 122 8.33 17.00 -0.14
CA LEU A 122 8.27 15.69 -0.79
C LEU A 122 9.68 15.11 -0.89
N PHE A 123 9.89 13.92 -0.30
CA PHE A 123 11.13 13.17 -0.45
C PHE A 123 11.06 12.10 -1.53
N MET A 124 9.85 11.80 -2.01
CA MET A 124 9.54 10.74 -2.95
C MET A 124 8.51 11.25 -3.97
N ILE A 125 8.63 10.85 -5.23
CA ILE A 125 7.60 11.07 -6.25
C ILE A 125 6.66 9.87 -6.22
N PRO A 126 5.38 10.02 -5.85
CA PRO A 126 4.45 8.90 -5.90
C PRO A 126 4.25 8.45 -7.35
N LEU A 127 4.41 7.16 -7.59
CA LEU A 127 4.21 6.53 -8.90
C LEU A 127 2.87 5.85 -8.99
N LEU A 128 2.44 5.24 -7.89
CA LEU A 128 1.26 4.39 -7.85
C LEU A 128 0.75 4.31 -6.42
N ALA A 129 -0.55 4.17 -6.26
CA ALA A 129 -1.18 3.81 -4.99
C ALA A 129 -2.01 2.54 -5.22
N HIS A 130 -1.72 1.49 -4.49
CA HIS A 130 -2.51 0.27 -4.48
C HIS A 130 -3.65 0.39 -3.49
N HIS A 131 -4.85 0.15 -3.95
CA HIS A 131 -6.01 0.04 -3.06
C HIS A 131 -5.99 -1.27 -2.30
N ARG A 132 -6.34 -1.16 -1.03
CA ARG A 132 -6.74 -2.28 -0.20
C ARG A 132 -8.23 -2.16 0.08
N GLN A 133 -8.93 -3.24 -0.11
CA GLN A 133 -10.37 -3.30 0.07
C GLN A 133 -10.79 -4.71 0.52
N MET A 134 -12.06 -4.86 0.83
CA MET A 134 -12.63 -6.15 1.14
C MET A 134 -13.07 -6.84 -0.15
N ALA A 135 -12.79 -8.13 -0.29
CA ALA A 135 -13.31 -8.97 -1.37
C ALA A 135 -14.36 -9.93 -0.82
N VAL A 136 -15.42 -10.14 -1.57
CA VAL A 136 -16.50 -11.08 -1.19
C VAL A 136 -16.84 -12.02 -2.33
N ASN A 137 -17.19 -13.26 -2.00
CA ASN A 137 -17.72 -14.23 -2.93
C ASN A 137 -19.21 -13.97 -3.13
N ARG A 138 -19.56 -13.30 -4.24
CA ARG A 138 -20.94 -12.97 -4.59
C ARG A 138 -21.87 -14.17 -4.51
N ARG A 139 -21.45 -15.30 -5.08
CA ARG A 139 -22.27 -16.52 -5.15
C ARG A 139 -22.61 -17.06 -3.77
N ARG A 140 -21.69 -17.01 -2.79
CA ARG A 140 -21.95 -17.42 -1.40
C ARG A 140 -23.00 -16.52 -0.76
N LEU A 141 -22.89 -15.18 -0.96
CA LEU A 141 -23.90 -14.22 -0.46
C LEU A 141 -25.28 -14.46 -1.09
N GLU A 142 -25.35 -14.73 -2.38
CA GLU A 142 -26.62 -15.01 -3.07
C GLU A 142 -27.27 -16.31 -2.58
N GLN A 143 -26.49 -17.33 -2.25
CA GLN A 143 -26.99 -18.58 -1.68
C GLN A 143 -27.61 -18.38 -0.29
N GLU A 144 -27.09 -17.47 0.50
CA GLU A 144 -27.62 -17.08 1.81
C GLU A 144 -28.67 -15.96 1.75
N HIS A 145 -29.16 -15.62 0.55
CA HIS A 145 -30.17 -14.58 0.33
C HIS A 145 -29.72 -13.17 0.74
N LEU A 146 -28.41 -12.89 0.67
CA LEU A 146 -27.78 -11.61 1.03
C LEU A 146 -27.43 -10.74 -0.19
N SER A 147 -28.00 -11.04 -1.36
CA SER A 147 -27.73 -10.29 -2.60
C SER A 147 -27.99 -8.79 -2.50
N ASP A 148 -28.93 -8.39 -1.64
CA ASP A 148 -29.26 -6.97 -1.43
C ASP A 148 -28.07 -6.18 -0.89
N LEU A 149 -27.19 -6.82 -0.10
CA LEU A 149 -25.96 -6.21 0.40
C LEU A 149 -24.93 -5.86 -0.69
N LEU A 150 -25.11 -6.43 -1.89
CA LEU A 150 -24.25 -6.17 -3.05
C LEU A 150 -24.80 -5.08 -3.99
N ASP A 151 -25.98 -4.53 -3.72
CA ASP A 151 -26.51 -3.41 -4.49
C ASP A 151 -25.89 -2.10 -4.02
N ALA A 152 -24.88 -1.63 -4.73
CA ALA A 152 -24.18 -0.37 -4.44
C ALA A 152 -25.09 0.88 -4.40
N ARG A 153 -26.35 0.81 -4.87
CA ARG A 153 -27.30 1.92 -4.76
C ARG A 153 -27.91 2.03 -3.39
N THR A 154 -28.12 0.90 -2.73
CA THR A 154 -28.72 0.81 -1.40
C THR A 154 -27.68 0.60 -0.31
N HIS A 155 -26.59 -0.10 -0.61
CA HIS A 155 -25.50 -0.42 0.26
C HIS A 155 -24.16 -0.05 -0.41
N PRO A 156 -23.84 1.25 -0.58
CA PRO A 156 -22.56 1.68 -1.15
C PRO A 156 -21.40 1.30 -0.24
N VAL A 157 -21.67 1.15 1.04
CA VAL A 157 -20.75 0.71 2.09
C VAL A 157 -21.51 -0.17 3.06
N TRP A 158 -20.92 -1.24 3.51
CA TRP A 158 -21.51 -2.02 4.60
C TRP A 158 -21.32 -1.31 5.94
N TYR A 159 -22.34 -1.35 6.77
CA TYR A 159 -22.20 -1.04 8.18
C TYR A 159 -21.60 -2.23 8.95
N PRO A 160 -20.97 -2.03 10.11
CA PRO A 160 -20.44 -3.14 10.92
C PRO A 160 -21.49 -4.22 11.22
N LEU A 161 -22.75 -3.82 11.44
CA LEU A 161 -23.85 -4.76 11.65
C LEU A 161 -24.17 -5.60 10.40
N GLU A 162 -24.04 -5.03 9.21
CA GLU A 162 -24.26 -5.75 7.95
C GLU A 162 -23.14 -6.76 7.69
N LEU A 163 -21.87 -6.39 7.97
CA LEU A 163 -20.78 -7.34 7.95
C LEU A 163 -21.02 -8.47 8.95
N GLN A 164 -21.42 -8.16 10.19
CA GLN A 164 -21.74 -9.18 11.19
C GLN A 164 -22.83 -10.13 10.71
N GLN A 165 -23.95 -9.61 10.18
CA GLN A 165 -25.04 -10.40 9.63
C GLN A 165 -24.57 -11.30 8.46
N ALA A 166 -23.71 -10.78 7.60
CA ALA A 166 -23.14 -11.57 6.51
C ALA A 166 -22.25 -12.69 7.05
N LEU A 167 -21.37 -12.41 8.00
CA LEU A 167 -20.50 -13.43 8.61
C LEU A 167 -21.29 -14.50 9.36
N GLU A 168 -22.32 -14.12 10.12
CA GLU A 168 -23.20 -15.04 10.82
C GLU A 168 -23.98 -15.95 9.87
N ALA A 169 -24.49 -15.42 8.75
CA ALA A 169 -25.24 -16.20 7.77
C ALA A 169 -24.34 -17.13 6.93
N LEU A 170 -23.11 -16.69 6.65
CA LEU A 170 -22.14 -17.43 5.85
C LEU A 170 -21.39 -18.51 6.66
N TYR A 171 -21.44 -18.44 7.99
CA TYR A 171 -20.85 -19.45 8.88
C TYR A 171 -21.74 -20.68 8.94
N ASP A 172 -21.24 -21.84 8.54
CA ASP A 172 -22.00 -23.08 8.50
C ASP A 172 -21.90 -23.95 9.78
N GLY A 173 -21.18 -23.46 10.79
CA GLY A 173 -20.94 -24.14 12.06
C GLY A 173 -19.58 -24.83 12.14
N ASP A 174 -18.92 -25.06 11.02
CA ASP A 174 -17.60 -25.71 10.94
C ASP A 174 -16.56 -24.82 10.22
N THR A 175 -16.97 -24.17 9.13
CA THR A 175 -16.08 -23.36 8.28
C THR A 175 -16.33 -21.86 8.53
N PRO A 176 -15.31 -21.08 8.89
CA PRO A 176 -15.46 -19.63 9.10
C PRO A 176 -15.83 -18.93 7.80
N ALA A 177 -16.62 -17.87 7.90
CA ALA A 177 -16.98 -17.02 6.76
C ALA A 177 -15.80 -16.16 6.26
N MET A 178 -14.89 -15.84 7.16
CA MET A 178 -13.70 -15.00 6.95
C MET A 178 -12.54 -15.56 7.78
N GLU A 179 -11.32 -15.40 7.31
CA GLU A 179 -10.12 -15.70 8.08
C GLU A 179 -9.24 -14.49 8.27
N LEU A 180 -8.66 -14.41 9.46
CA LEU A 180 -7.53 -13.54 9.78
C LEU A 180 -6.26 -14.39 9.84
N TRP A 181 -5.12 -13.73 9.87
CA TRP A 181 -3.80 -14.37 10.06
C TRP A 181 -3.04 -13.66 11.17
N PRO A 182 -1.99 -14.28 11.74
CA PRO A 182 -1.18 -13.65 12.77
C PRO A 182 -0.66 -12.28 12.28
N PRO A 183 -0.92 -11.19 13.03
CA PRO A 183 -0.46 -9.87 12.62
C PRO A 183 1.07 -9.80 12.58
N GLU A 184 1.61 -9.41 11.44
CA GLU A 184 3.02 -9.12 11.20
C GLU A 184 3.14 -7.78 10.46
N PRO A 185 4.22 -7.02 10.64
CA PRO A 185 4.33 -5.67 10.08
C PRO A 185 4.06 -5.59 8.57
N ASP A 186 4.49 -6.61 7.82
CA ASP A 186 4.38 -6.63 6.36
C ASP A 186 3.03 -7.15 5.85
N THR A 187 2.20 -7.75 6.73
CA THR A 187 0.95 -8.40 6.32
C THR A 187 -0.29 -7.95 7.09
N CYS A 188 -0.17 -7.03 8.06
CA CYS A 188 -1.31 -6.62 8.90
C CYS A 188 -2.12 -5.43 8.36
N ALA A 189 -1.72 -4.81 7.25
CA ALA A 189 -2.33 -3.58 6.76
C ALA A 189 -3.84 -3.70 6.46
N GLY A 190 -4.31 -4.85 5.95
CA GLY A 190 -5.74 -5.11 5.77
C GLY A 190 -6.51 -5.19 7.09
N LEU A 191 -5.93 -5.82 8.11
CA LEU A 191 -6.52 -5.88 9.45
C LEU A 191 -6.52 -4.49 10.12
N GLU A 192 -5.44 -3.73 9.99
CA GLU A 192 -5.36 -2.36 10.48
C GLU A 192 -6.43 -1.48 9.84
N ALA A 193 -6.62 -1.60 8.53
CA ALA A 193 -7.66 -0.87 7.81
C ALA A 193 -9.07 -1.25 8.29
N LEU A 194 -9.34 -2.53 8.47
CA LEU A 194 -10.63 -3.01 8.99
C LEU A 194 -10.90 -2.46 10.40
N VAL A 195 -9.92 -2.51 11.30
CA VAL A 195 -10.06 -1.98 12.69
C VAL A 195 -10.37 -0.49 12.67
N GLN A 196 -9.69 0.27 11.82
CA GLN A 196 -9.92 1.72 11.70
C GLN A 196 -11.30 2.03 11.11
N ALA A 197 -11.73 1.29 10.11
CA ALA A 197 -12.97 1.54 9.39
C ALA A 197 -14.22 1.22 10.23
N LEU A 198 -14.24 0.08 10.92
CA LEU A 198 -15.44 -0.49 11.57
C LEU A 198 -16.21 0.52 12.41
N PHE A 199 -15.55 1.23 13.31
CA PHE A 199 -16.20 2.18 14.20
C PHE A 199 -15.66 3.62 14.09
N GLY A 200 -15.00 3.94 12.97
CA GLY A 200 -14.48 5.29 12.70
C GLY A 200 -13.29 5.66 13.58
N GLY A 201 -12.50 4.66 14.00
CA GLY A 201 -11.22 4.88 14.68
C GLY A 201 -10.13 5.12 13.65
N ALA A 202 -9.26 6.09 13.88
CA ALA A 202 -8.07 6.27 13.08
C ALA A 202 -6.82 6.02 13.94
N PHE A 203 -5.85 5.28 13.40
CA PHE A 203 -4.56 5.10 14.08
C PHE A 203 -3.67 6.33 13.96
N LEU A 204 -3.89 7.13 12.92
CA LEU A 204 -3.16 8.36 12.65
C LEU A 204 -4.12 9.54 12.48
N SER A 205 -3.61 10.75 12.76
CA SER A 205 -4.25 11.99 12.31
C SER A 205 -4.31 12.04 10.78
N GLU A 206 -5.17 12.90 10.23
CA GLU A 206 -5.40 13.03 8.78
C GLU A 206 -4.12 13.31 8.00
N ASP A 207 -3.17 14.03 8.60
CA ASP A 207 -1.85 14.32 8.05
C ASP A 207 -0.80 13.22 8.31
N GLY A 208 -1.18 12.12 8.96
CA GLY A 208 -0.29 10.99 9.27
C GLY A 208 0.75 11.25 10.37
N GLN A 209 0.75 12.43 11.01
CA GLN A 209 1.85 12.85 11.89
C GLN A 209 1.65 12.47 13.37
N VAL A 210 0.42 12.23 13.79
CA VAL A 210 0.10 11.96 15.20
C VAL A 210 -0.56 10.61 15.34
N CYS A 211 -0.01 9.75 16.22
CA CYS A 211 -0.65 8.49 16.58
C CYS A 211 -1.88 8.75 17.46
N GLN A 212 -3.03 8.18 17.07
CA GLN A 212 -4.31 8.24 17.73
C GLN A 212 -4.88 6.84 18.03
N ALA A 213 -4.01 5.82 18.04
CA ALA A 213 -4.42 4.42 18.14
C ALA A 213 -5.17 4.10 19.45
N ASP A 214 -4.98 4.86 20.53
CA ASP A 214 -5.65 4.67 21.80
C ASP A 214 -7.10 5.19 21.87
N CYS A 215 -7.72 5.45 20.71
CA CYS A 215 -9.12 5.85 20.65
C CYS A 215 -10.08 4.70 21.02
N GLY A 216 -11.21 5.06 21.62
CA GLY A 216 -12.23 4.08 22.05
C GLY A 216 -12.84 3.30 20.89
N SER A 217 -12.91 3.88 19.70
CA SER A 217 -13.44 3.24 18.50
C SER A 217 -12.56 2.08 18.02
N ALA A 218 -11.23 2.26 18.01
CA ALA A 218 -10.29 1.19 17.66
C ALA A 218 -10.35 0.04 18.70
N ALA A 219 -10.44 0.37 19.98
CA ALA A 219 -10.61 -0.64 21.02
C ALA A 219 -11.91 -1.43 20.84
N ALA A 220 -13.03 -0.76 20.54
CA ALA A 220 -14.33 -1.40 20.29
C ALA A 220 -14.27 -2.32 19.04
N ALA A 221 -13.56 -1.90 17.98
CA ALA A 221 -13.38 -2.72 16.79
C ALA A 221 -12.61 -4.01 17.10
N LEU A 222 -11.54 -3.94 17.89
CA LEU A 222 -10.78 -5.10 18.31
C LEU A 222 -11.58 -6.06 19.20
N GLU A 223 -12.40 -5.52 20.11
CA GLU A 223 -13.29 -6.33 20.93
C GLU A 223 -14.36 -7.02 20.07
N TRP A 224 -14.95 -6.31 19.12
CA TRP A 224 -15.89 -6.91 18.16
C TRP A 224 -15.26 -8.02 17.33
N LEU A 225 -14.04 -7.82 16.80
CA LEU A 225 -13.31 -8.87 16.05
C LEU A 225 -13.06 -10.10 16.92
N ARG A 226 -12.69 -9.89 18.19
CA ARG A 226 -12.50 -10.98 19.14
C ARG A 226 -13.79 -11.77 19.37
N ASP A 227 -14.91 -11.08 19.56
CA ASP A 227 -16.21 -11.72 19.75
C ASP A 227 -16.59 -12.59 18.52
N MET A 228 -16.31 -12.10 17.30
CA MET A 228 -16.54 -12.87 16.06
C MET A 228 -15.59 -14.09 15.94
N LEU A 229 -14.35 -13.97 16.40
CA LEU A 229 -13.40 -15.08 16.49
C LEU A 229 -13.88 -16.14 17.51
N GLU A 230 -14.30 -15.72 18.70
CA GLU A 230 -14.83 -16.61 19.73
C GLU A 230 -16.13 -17.28 19.29
N GLY A 231 -16.93 -16.60 18.46
CA GLY A 231 -18.16 -17.14 17.86
C GLY A 231 -17.92 -18.09 16.69
N GLY A 232 -16.70 -18.17 16.15
CA GLY A 232 -16.32 -19.02 15.02
C GLY A 232 -16.67 -18.44 13.64
N GLN A 233 -17.34 -17.28 13.56
CA GLN A 233 -17.66 -16.62 12.28
C GLN A 233 -16.38 -16.16 11.55
N ILE A 234 -15.36 -15.81 12.32
CA ILE A 234 -14.00 -15.53 11.84
C ILE A 234 -13.08 -16.64 12.34
N GLY A 235 -12.20 -17.12 11.47
CA GLY A 235 -11.19 -18.12 11.79
C GLY A 235 -9.78 -17.56 11.71
N TRP A 236 -8.79 -18.45 11.91
CA TRP A 236 -7.37 -18.16 11.76
C TRP A 236 -6.78 -19.01 10.63
N ALA A 237 -6.17 -18.37 9.64
CA ALA A 237 -5.20 -18.97 8.74
C ALA A 237 -3.79 -18.84 9.33
N GLN A 238 -2.82 -19.59 8.81
CA GLN A 238 -1.42 -19.51 9.26
C GLN A 238 -0.70 -18.29 8.67
N SER A 239 -1.13 -17.84 7.48
CA SER A 239 -0.60 -16.66 6.79
C SER A 239 -1.66 -15.98 5.93
N ARG A 240 -1.33 -14.78 5.43
CA ARG A 240 -2.16 -14.06 4.44
C ARG A 240 -2.39 -14.88 3.17
N GLU A 241 -1.35 -15.56 2.71
CA GLU A 241 -1.40 -16.39 1.49
C GLU A 241 -2.35 -17.56 1.67
N GLU A 242 -2.34 -18.23 2.84
CA GLU A 242 -3.27 -19.33 3.13
C GLU A 242 -4.71 -18.81 3.20
N ALA A 243 -4.98 -17.68 3.86
CA ALA A 243 -6.31 -17.06 3.88
C ALA A 243 -6.80 -16.69 2.46
N LEU A 244 -5.90 -16.15 1.62
CA LEU A 244 -6.19 -15.87 0.21
C LEU A 244 -6.47 -17.16 -0.58
N GLU A 245 -5.75 -18.23 -0.33
CA GLU A 245 -5.96 -19.53 -0.96
C GLU A 245 -7.33 -20.11 -0.63
N HIS A 246 -7.72 -20.09 0.65
CA HIS A 246 -9.05 -20.54 1.10
C HIS A 246 -10.17 -19.70 0.49
N PHE A 247 -9.98 -18.38 0.39
CA PHE A 247 -10.93 -17.51 -0.28
C PHE A 247 -11.06 -17.82 -1.79
N LEU A 248 -9.94 -17.99 -2.49
CA LEU A 248 -9.93 -18.34 -3.92
C LEU A 248 -10.50 -19.72 -4.20
N ALA A 249 -10.36 -20.66 -3.25
CA ALA A 249 -10.99 -21.97 -3.31
C ALA A 249 -12.50 -21.93 -3.01
N GLY A 250 -13.02 -20.80 -2.49
CA GLY A 250 -14.41 -20.64 -2.07
C GLY A 250 -14.73 -21.27 -0.71
N GLU A 251 -13.71 -21.63 0.05
CA GLU A 251 -13.85 -22.17 1.41
C GLU A 251 -14.29 -21.08 2.38
N THR A 252 -13.70 -19.88 2.28
CA THR A 252 -14.21 -18.68 2.95
C THR A 252 -14.95 -17.78 1.96
N ALA A 253 -15.76 -16.86 2.46
CA ALA A 253 -16.60 -15.99 1.64
C ALA A 253 -16.15 -14.52 1.62
N VAL A 254 -15.32 -14.12 2.58
CA VAL A 254 -14.83 -12.75 2.75
C VAL A 254 -13.31 -12.76 2.94
N PHE A 255 -12.61 -11.86 2.23
CA PHE A 255 -11.18 -11.62 2.37
C PHE A 255 -10.94 -10.11 2.56
N ILE A 256 -10.18 -9.73 3.59
CA ILE A 256 -10.09 -8.33 4.05
C ILE A 256 -8.93 -7.53 3.48
N ASP A 257 -8.04 -8.14 2.72
CA ASP A 257 -6.81 -7.50 2.25
C ASP A 257 -6.62 -7.70 0.74
N TRP A 258 -7.69 -7.44 0.00
CA TRP A 258 -7.68 -7.58 -1.45
C TRP A 258 -7.05 -6.37 -2.13
N MET A 259 -6.08 -6.62 -2.99
CA MET A 259 -5.41 -5.62 -3.81
C MET A 259 -5.57 -5.92 -5.30
N ASP A 260 -5.40 -4.92 -6.16
CA ASP A 260 -5.40 -5.09 -7.63
C ASP A 260 -4.29 -6.06 -8.11
N ALA A 261 -3.20 -6.15 -7.36
CA ALA A 261 -2.13 -7.11 -7.61
C ALA A 261 -2.63 -8.55 -7.42
N ASP A 262 -3.44 -8.81 -6.38
CA ASP A 262 -4.04 -10.12 -6.12
C ASP A 262 -4.98 -10.53 -7.26
N GLU A 263 -5.80 -9.59 -7.76
CA GLU A 263 -6.69 -9.86 -8.89
C GLU A 263 -5.92 -10.28 -10.14
N ARG A 264 -4.84 -9.56 -10.46
CA ARG A 264 -4.00 -9.88 -11.62
C ARG A 264 -3.31 -11.24 -11.46
N ALA A 265 -2.72 -11.48 -10.29
CA ALA A 265 -2.02 -12.75 -9.97
C ALA A 265 -2.97 -13.95 -9.93
N SER A 266 -4.19 -13.75 -9.41
CA SER A 266 -5.17 -14.80 -9.18
C SER A 266 -6.16 -15.01 -10.34
N ARG A 267 -6.08 -14.24 -11.42
CA ARG A 267 -7.07 -14.23 -12.52
C ARG A 267 -7.35 -15.63 -13.11
N ALA A 268 -6.34 -16.47 -13.25
CA ALA A 268 -6.50 -17.84 -13.74
C ALA A 268 -7.27 -18.69 -12.72
N ARG A 269 -6.90 -18.63 -11.45
CA ARG A 269 -7.51 -19.37 -10.34
C ARG A 269 -8.98 -18.96 -10.13
N ILE A 270 -9.28 -17.67 -10.17
CA ILE A 270 -10.66 -17.14 -10.09
C ILE A 270 -11.54 -17.76 -11.18
N ARG A 271 -11.03 -17.86 -12.42
CA ARG A 271 -11.76 -18.49 -13.52
C ARG A 271 -11.93 -19.99 -13.33
N GLU A 272 -10.93 -20.68 -12.82
CA GLU A 272 -10.96 -22.14 -12.62
C GLU A 272 -11.87 -22.54 -11.45
N SER A 273 -11.86 -21.79 -10.36
CA SER A 273 -12.74 -22.04 -9.20
C SER A 273 -14.19 -21.62 -9.47
N GLY A 274 -14.44 -20.77 -10.46
CA GLY A 274 -15.76 -20.17 -10.70
C GLY A 274 -16.17 -19.19 -9.60
N LEU A 275 -15.19 -18.61 -8.90
CA LEU A 275 -15.40 -17.58 -7.91
C LEU A 275 -15.99 -16.33 -8.57
N GLU A 276 -17.13 -15.87 -8.09
CA GLU A 276 -17.73 -14.61 -8.50
C GLU A 276 -17.34 -13.51 -7.52
N LEU A 277 -16.20 -12.88 -7.83
CA LEU A 277 -15.59 -11.85 -7.00
C LEU A 277 -16.38 -10.54 -7.07
N CYS A 278 -16.60 -9.91 -5.93
CA CYS A 278 -17.04 -8.53 -5.78
C CYS A 278 -16.14 -7.84 -4.75
N THR A 279 -15.64 -6.65 -5.07
CA THR A 279 -14.85 -5.85 -4.13
C THR A 279 -15.71 -4.76 -3.51
N LEU A 280 -15.48 -4.48 -2.24
CA LEU A 280 -16.23 -3.52 -1.43
C LEU A 280 -15.27 -2.68 -0.59
N PRO A 281 -15.61 -1.41 -0.32
CA PRO A 281 -14.93 -0.64 0.72
C PRO A 281 -14.97 -1.37 2.06
N TYR A 282 -14.09 -1.01 2.98
CA TYR A 282 -14.19 -1.52 4.35
C TYR A 282 -15.49 -1.06 5.01
N PRO A 283 -16.10 -1.91 5.85
CA PRO A 283 -17.34 -1.58 6.56
C PRO A 283 -17.15 -0.36 7.45
N SER A 284 -18.08 0.59 7.41
CA SER A 284 -17.93 1.85 8.10
C SER A 284 -19.18 2.25 8.88
N SER A 285 -19.01 2.61 10.14
CA SER A 285 -20.10 3.15 10.97
C SER A 285 -20.60 4.51 10.52
N THR A 286 -19.82 5.23 9.71
CA THR A 286 -20.20 6.54 9.18
C THR A 286 -21.01 6.47 7.88
N GLY A 287 -21.05 5.29 7.23
CA GLY A 287 -21.66 5.12 5.91
C GLY A 287 -20.88 5.75 4.77
N MET A 288 -19.68 6.24 5.04
CA MET A 288 -18.74 6.73 4.02
C MET A 288 -17.85 5.58 3.58
N PRO A 289 -17.54 5.43 2.28
CA PRO A 289 -16.55 4.48 1.82
C PRO A 289 -15.21 4.72 2.51
N VAL A 290 -14.64 3.67 3.10
CA VAL A 290 -13.32 3.72 3.72
C VAL A 290 -12.39 2.83 2.92
N HIS A 291 -11.29 3.42 2.46
CA HIS A 291 -10.25 2.73 1.73
C HIS A 291 -8.92 2.85 2.47
N SER A 292 -8.12 1.84 2.38
CA SER A 292 -6.70 1.88 2.69
C SER A 292 -5.91 1.84 1.39
N PHE A 293 -4.71 2.33 1.41
CA PHE A 293 -3.83 2.32 0.26
C PHE A 293 -2.37 2.13 0.68
N GLU A 294 -1.61 1.61 -0.23
CA GLU A 294 -0.16 1.53 -0.16
C GLU A 294 0.43 2.37 -1.29
N VAL A 295 1.36 3.24 -0.95
CA VAL A 295 2.02 4.10 -1.92
C VAL A 295 3.33 3.48 -2.35
N ILE A 296 3.57 3.49 -3.65
CA ILE A 296 4.87 3.16 -4.24
C ILE A 296 5.38 4.41 -4.95
N GLY A 297 6.60 4.77 -4.69
CA GLY A 297 7.18 5.97 -5.27
C GLY A 297 8.60 5.79 -5.77
N ALA A 298 9.06 6.79 -6.49
CA ALA A 298 10.44 6.91 -6.97
C ALA A 298 11.21 7.90 -6.10
N VAL A 299 12.37 7.50 -5.67
CA VAL A 299 13.28 8.26 -4.83
C VAL A 299 14.62 8.42 -5.52
N VAL A 300 15.18 9.63 -5.51
CA VAL A 300 16.52 9.91 -6.01
C VAL A 300 17.50 9.96 -4.84
N LEU A 301 18.53 9.13 -4.87
CA LEU A 301 19.62 9.16 -3.91
C LEU A 301 20.76 10.03 -4.45
N LEU A 302 21.19 11.01 -3.65
CA LEU A 302 22.22 11.97 -4.05
C LEU A 302 23.62 11.37 -3.95
N THR A 303 24.40 11.51 -5.01
CA THR A 303 25.82 11.13 -5.05
C THR A 303 26.73 12.33 -4.74
N GLY A 304 26.21 13.56 -4.87
CA GLY A 304 27.00 14.79 -4.85
C GLY A 304 27.66 15.13 -6.22
N ASP A 305 27.54 14.25 -7.22
CA ASP A 305 27.91 14.56 -8.60
C ASP A 305 26.74 15.17 -9.36
N ALA A 306 26.86 16.42 -9.75
CA ALA A 306 25.76 17.19 -10.34
C ALA A 306 25.20 16.55 -11.64
N GLN A 307 26.03 15.85 -12.41
CA GLN A 307 25.62 15.24 -13.68
C GLN A 307 24.84 13.95 -13.41
N THR A 308 25.32 13.11 -12.51
CA THR A 308 24.68 11.88 -12.07
C THR A 308 23.35 12.16 -11.38
N ASP A 309 23.34 13.14 -10.45
CA ASP A 309 22.13 13.55 -9.77
C ASP A 309 21.07 14.13 -10.74
N ALA A 310 21.49 14.87 -11.78
CA ALA A 310 20.59 15.37 -12.82
C ALA A 310 19.99 14.24 -13.66
N LEU A 311 20.75 13.20 -13.96
CA LEU A 311 20.27 12.00 -14.67
C LEU A 311 19.21 11.26 -13.86
N ALA A 312 19.49 10.99 -12.58
CA ALA A 312 18.55 10.31 -11.70
C ALA A 312 17.23 11.09 -11.51
N LYS A 313 17.32 12.43 -11.35
CA LYS A 313 16.14 13.32 -11.30
C LYS A 313 15.30 13.27 -12.58
N ALA A 314 15.95 13.30 -13.73
CA ALA A 314 15.26 13.25 -15.02
C ALA A 314 14.57 11.88 -15.21
N ALA A 315 15.20 10.79 -14.78
CA ALA A 315 14.61 9.45 -14.80
C ALA A 315 13.38 9.37 -13.86
N ALA A 316 13.48 9.88 -12.64
CA ALA A 316 12.36 9.94 -11.70
C ALA A 316 11.19 10.78 -12.25
N ALA A 317 11.46 11.93 -12.83
CA ALA A 317 10.44 12.77 -13.46
C ALA A 317 9.78 12.07 -14.67
N PHE A 318 10.55 11.33 -15.45
CA PHE A 318 10.03 10.54 -16.56
C PHE A 318 9.08 9.44 -16.05
N LEU A 319 9.46 8.67 -15.03
CA LEU A 319 8.60 7.66 -14.42
C LEU A 319 7.28 8.26 -13.93
N ALA A 320 7.32 9.46 -13.41
CA ALA A 320 6.14 10.14 -12.91
C ALA A 320 5.18 10.67 -13.99
N GLN A 321 5.68 11.01 -15.18
CA GLN A 321 4.92 11.78 -16.18
C GLN A 321 4.57 11.01 -17.45
N ASP A 322 5.33 9.95 -17.78
CA ASP A 322 5.18 9.27 -19.06
C ASP A 322 3.95 8.36 -19.11
N ALA A 323 3.21 8.45 -20.20
CA ALA A 323 1.98 7.70 -20.38
C ALA A 323 2.20 6.18 -20.55
N GLN A 324 3.36 5.76 -21.06
CA GLN A 324 3.70 4.33 -21.18
C GLN A 324 4.04 3.76 -19.80
N VAL A 325 4.73 4.53 -18.94
CA VAL A 325 4.95 4.17 -17.54
C VAL A 325 3.61 3.98 -16.82
N GLN A 326 2.67 4.91 -17.00
CA GLN A 326 1.33 4.80 -16.43
C GLN A 326 0.60 3.53 -16.92
N GLN A 327 0.76 3.19 -18.19
CA GLN A 327 0.16 1.97 -18.76
C GLN A 327 0.81 0.70 -18.21
N ILE A 328 2.12 0.70 -17.97
CA ILE A 328 2.88 -0.43 -17.41
C ILE A 328 2.50 -0.64 -15.93
N LEU A 329 2.46 0.43 -15.15
CA LEU A 329 2.12 0.40 -13.72
C LEU A 329 0.63 0.12 -13.46
N GLY A 330 -0.23 0.40 -14.43
CA GLY A 330 -1.69 0.34 -14.29
C GLY A 330 -2.30 1.69 -13.90
N GLU A 331 -3.55 1.68 -13.47
CA GLU A 331 -4.24 2.90 -13.05
C GLU A 331 -3.55 3.51 -11.83
N ARG A 332 -3.28 4.81 -11.94
CA ARG A 332 -2.71 5.57 -10.84
C ARG A 332 -3.80 6.09 -9.94
N GLY A 333 -3.56 5.99 -8.67
CA GLY A 333 -4.12 6.71 -7.54
C GLY A 333 -5.50 7.33 -7.76
N ILE A 334 -6.32 7.17 -6.89
CA ILE A 334 -7.73 7.14 -6.98
C ILE A 334 -8.30 8.38 -6.34
N GLU A 335 -9.10 9.11 -7.09
CA GLU A 335 -10.07 10.03 -6.55
C GLU A 335 -11.43 9.32 -6.59
N GLU A 336 -11.91 8.82 -5.45
CA GLU A 336 -13.34 8.62 -5.24
C GLU A 336 -13.87 9.82 -4.47
N ASP A 337 -14.75 10.59 -5.10
CA ASP A 337 -15.44 11.71 -4.47
C ASP A 337 -16.22 11.19 -3.23
N GLY A 338 -15.90 11.73 -2.07
CA GLY A 338 -16.60 11.42 -0.81
C GLY A 338 -16.11 10.17 -0.08
N ALA A 339 -15.02 9.54 -0.48
CA ALA A 339 -14.38 8.46 0.27
C ALA A 339 -13.51 8.99 1.42
N VAL A 340 -13.41 8.19 2.48
CA VAL A 340 -12.44 8.39 3.56
C VAL A 340 -11.21 7.55 3.25
N TRP A 341 -10.06 8.20 3.13
CA TRP A 341 -8.77 7.55 2.91
C TRP A 341 -8.03 7.44 4.23
N LEU A 342 -7.70 6.22 4.63
CA LEU A 342 -6.89 6.00 5.83
C LEU A 342 -5.42 6.23 5.49
N PRO A 343 -4.71 7.09 6.23
CA PRO A 343 -3.27 7.20 6.08
C PRO A 343 -2.61 5.85 6.33
N ALA A 344 -1.67 5.47 5.46
CA ALA A 344 -0.84 4.30 5.71
C ALA A 344 -0.04 4.51 7.01
N VAL A 345 0.11 3.48 7.81
CA VAL A 345 0.89 3.52 9.06
C VAL A 345 2.33 3.97 8.79
N GLY A 346 2.89 3.58 7.65
CA GLY A 346 4.19 4.03 7.14
C GLY A 346 4.31 5.54 6.93
N ALA A 347 3.19 6.29 6.81
CA ALA A 347 3.21 7.75 6.70
C ALA A 347 3.66 8.45 8.00
N HIS A 348 3.56 7.79 9.16
CA HIS A 348 4.05 8.34 10.42
C HIS A 348 5.59 8.47 10.43
N PRO A 349 6.17 9.54 11.02
CA PRO A 349 7.64 9.69 11.09
C PRO A 349 8.39 8.52 11.72
N GLN A 350 7.73 7.74 12.55
CA GLN A 350 8.24 6.51 13.16
C GLN A 350 7.44 5.28 12.64
N GLY A 351 7.11 5.24 11.34
CA GLY A 351 6.19 4.26 10.74
C GLY A 351 6.56 2.81 11.04
N THR A 352 7.83 2.43 10.90
CA THR A 352 8.31 1.06 11.20
C THR A 352 8.09 0.67 12.67
N LEU A 353 8.40 1.60 13.61
CA LEU A 353 8.14 1.36 15.02
C LEU A 353 6.64 1.25 15.31
N LEU A 354 5.85 2.15 14.73
CA LEU A 354 4.40 2.16 14.89
C LEU A 354 3.77 0.87 14.36
N SER A 355 4.14 0.41 13.16
CA SER A 355 3.66 -0.85 12.59
C SER A 355 3.97 -2.03 13.51
N THR A 356 5.21 -2.14 14.00
CA THR A 356 5.59 -3.18 14.95
C THR A 356 4.73 -3.14 16.22
N LEU A 357 4.54 -1.95 16.81
CA LEU A 357 3.76 -1.79 18.04
C LEU A 357 2.26 -2.09 17.82
N LEU A 358 1.71 -1.71 16.65
CA LEU A 358 0.32 -2.03 16.30
C LEU A 358 0.15 -3.54 16.11
N CYS A 359 1.03 -4.21 15.39
CA CYS A 359 0.98 -5.67 15.24
C CYS A 359 1.04 -6.40 16.58
N ASP A 360 1.90 -5.95 17.50
CA ASP A 360 1.95 -6.51 18.85
C ASP A 360 0.65 -6.24 19.64
N ALA A 361 0.02 -5.08 19.45
CA ALA A 361 -1.25 -4.75 20.06
C ALA A 361 -2.41 -5.59 19.50
N LEU A 362 -2.46 -5.75 18.18
CA LEU A 362 -3.43 -6.60 17.48
C LEU A 362 -3.30 -8.06 17.92
N ARG A 363 -2.07 -8.60 17.91
CA ARG A 363 -1.78 -9.96 18.39
C ARG A 363 -2.16 -10.13 19.85
N GLY A 364 -1.75 -9.19 20.71
CA GLY A 364 -2.05 -9.19 22.14
C GLY A 364 -3.56 -9.22 22.42
N THR A 365 -4.36 -8.51 21.63
CA THR A 365 -5.82 -8.49 21.81
C THR A 365 -6.48 -9.73 21.23
N LEU A 366 -6.20 -10.05 19.98
CA LEU A 366 -6.97 -11.05 19.23
C LEU A 366 -6.52 -12.48 19.54
N MET A 367 -5.23 -12.71 19.82
CA MET A 367 -4.69 -14.05 20.07
C MET A 367 -4.41 -14.33 21.56
N GLU A 368 -4.05 -13.31 22.33
CA GLU A 368 -3.67 -13.48 23.74
C GLU A 368 -4.77 -13.02 24.72
N GLY A 369 -5.87 -12.45 24.23
CA GLY A 369 -7.01 -12.01 25.04
C GLY A 369 -6.71 -10.80 25.93
N ARG A 370 -5.69 -9.99 25.62
CA ARG A 370 -5.37 -8.77 26.36
C ARG A 370 -6.41 -7.69 26.10
N SER A 371 -6.59 -6.76 27.04
CA SER A 371 -7.51 -5.65 26.88
C SER A 371 -7.09 -4.74 25.71
N ALA A 372 -7.95 -4.57 24.72
CA ALA A 372 -7.75 -3.72 23.56
C ALA A 372 -7.35 -2.29 23.95
N ALA A 373 -8.10 -1.67 24.86
CA ALA A 373 -7.80 -0.32 25.34
C ALA A 373 -6.44 -0.21 26.05
N ALA A 374 -5.98 -1.28 26.73
CA ALA A 374 -4.68 -1.25 27.42
C ALA A 374 -3.52 -1.38 26.42
N VAL A 375 -3.62 -2.29 25.44
CA VAL A 375 -2.53 -2.48 24.49
C VAL A 375 -2.41 -1.29 23.53
N LEU A 376 -3.52 -0.73 23.04
CA LEU A 376 -3.51 0.46 22.17
C LEU A 376 -2.93 1.69 22.88
N ARG A 377 -3.27 1.88 24.17
CA ARG A 377 -2.63 2.94 25.00
C ARG A 377 -1.13 2.72 25.11
N GLY A 378 -0.68 1.48 25.22
CA GLY A 378 0.74 1.12 25.24
C GLY A 378 1.45 1.55 23.95
N VAL A 379 0.81 1.45 22.79
CA VAL A 379 1.35 1.92 21.50
C VAL A 379 1.64 3.42 21.55
N THR A 380 0.63 4.23 21.91
CA THR A 380 0.79 5.70 22.00
C THR A 380 1.91 6.09 22.99
N GLN A 381 1.93 5.46 24.18
CA GLN A 381 2.96 5.74 25.19
C GLN A 381 4.36 5.35 24.72
N ALA A 382 4.52 4.23 24.02
CA ALA A 382 5.80 3.79 23.52
C ALA A 382 6.35 4.73 22.44
N LEU A 383 5.50 5.21 21.54
CA LEU A 383 5.87 6.21 20.52
C LEU A 383 6.28 7.54 21.16
N ASP A 384 5.52 8.02 22.13
CA ASP A 384 5.84 9.28 22.83
C ASP A 384 7.18 9.19 23.58
N ALA A 385 7.52 8.01 24.11
CA ALA A 385 8.80 7.77 24.78
C ALA A 385 9.99 7.67 23.82
N ALA A 386 9.75 7.39 22.55
CA ALA A 386 10.78 7.27 21.51
C ALA A 386 11.07 8.60 20.77
N ARG A 387 10.29 9.65 21.04
CA ARG A 387 10.52 11.02 20.55
C ARG A 387 11.60 11.72 21.34
#